data_2ab51a360cab0cf63903f13f5ab9bcb3
#
_entry.id   2ab51a360cab0cf63903f13f5ab9bcb3
#
_cell.length_a   1.000
_cell.length_b   1.000
_cell.length_c   1.000
_cell.angle_alpha   90.00
_cell.angle_beta   90.00
_cell.angle_gamma   90.00
#
_symmetry.space_group_name_H-M   'P 1'
#
loop_
_entity.id
_entity.type
_entity.pdbx_description
1 polymer ?
#
loop_
_entity_poly.entity_id
_entity_poly.type
_entity_poly.pdbx_seq_one_letter_code
_entity_poly.pdbx_strand_id
1 'polypeptide(L)'
;MVGNNGAGKTTLFRLILDLLKADTGTVAMMPQNGKASIDPTVSEDWKQFTGAYINEGFLIDFLTPEEYFNFLARINNLPPFNWKHINDSILSPFIPFTNGEIFNQKKLIRDFSAGNRQKIGIISALFTRPELVILDEPFNFLDPTGQNKLKHIISQYAQSSGATILISSHNLQHTTDISTRIALLEHGHIIEDLPNINGSANQALKEYFDV
;
A
#
# COMPACT_ATOMS: atom_id res chain seq x y z
N MET A 1 -7.15 -4.83 -7.08
CA MET A 1 -7.93 -4.10 -8.09
C MET A 1 -7.12 -3.99 -9.36
N VAL A 2 -7.69 -4.37 -10.49
CA VAL A 2 -7.05 -4.31 -11.81
C VAL A 2 -7.86 -3.44 -12.75
N GLY A 3 -7.23 -2.96 -13.82
CA GLY A 3 -7.85 -2.13 -14.85
C GLY A 3 -6.82 -1.33 -15.62
N ASN A 4 -7.15 -0.89 -16.80
CA ASN A 4 -6.30 -0.09 -17.66
C ASN A 4 -5.91 1.26 -17.02
N ASN A 5 -4.90 1.92 -17.57
CA ASN A 5 -4.58 3.29 -17.16
C ASN A 5 -5.79 4.20 -17.43
N GLY A 6 -6.15 5.03 -16.45
CA GLY A 6 -7.36 5.86 -16.54
C GLY A 6 -8.66 5.18 -16.13
N ALA A 7 -8.67 3.90 -15.77
CA ALA A 7 -9.90 3.19 -15.34
C ALA A 7 -10.52 3.75 -14.05
N GLY A 8 -9.78 4.55 -13.25
CA GLY A 8 -10.28 5.15 -12.01
C GLY A 8 -9.72 4.54 -10.71
N LYS A 9 -8.74 3.62 -10.77
CA LYS A 9 -8.17 2.93 -9.60
C LYS A 9 -7.69 3.90 -8.51
N THR A 10 -6.80 4.83 -8.86
CA THR A 10 -6.29 5.86 -7.95
C THR A 10 -7.40 6.79 -7.44
N THR A 11 -8.36 7.12 -8.31
CA THR A 11 -9.52 7.95 -7.94
C THR A 11 -10.34 7.26 -6.85
N LEU A 12 -10.63 5.97 -7.01
CA LEU A 12 -11.37 5.21 -6.01
C LEU A 12 -10.61 5.14 -4.68
N PHE A 13 -9.29 4.91 -4.70
CA PHE A 13 -8.49 4.92 -3.47
C PHE A 13 -8.48 6.28 -2.78
N ARG A 14 -8.42 7.38 -3.55
CA ARG A 14 -8.52 8.74 -2.99
C ARG A 14 -9.88 9.03 -2.38
N LEU A 15 -10.97 8.54 -2.98
CA LEU A 15 -12.32 8.63 -2.42
C LEU A 15 -12.44 7.85 -1.11
N ILE A 16 -11.91 6.62 -1.07
CA ILE A 16 -11.89 5.79 0.16
C ILE A 16 -11.14 6.49 1.30
N LEU A 17 -10.04 7.18 1.00
CA LEU A 17 -9.19 7.86 1.98
C LEU A 17 -9.61 9.32 2.27
N ASP A 18 -10.77 9.76 1.80
CA ASP A 18 -11.24 11.16 1.90
C ASP A 18 -10.22 12.20 1.39
N LEU A 19 -9.38 11.81 0.43
CA LEU A 19 -8.46 12.70 -0.28
C LEU A 19 -9.13 13.37 -1.49
N LEU A 20 -10.30 12.90 -1.86
CA LEU A 20 -11.18 13.42 -2.91
C LEU A 20 -12.62 13.30 -2.41
N LYS A 21 -13.41 14.34 -2.59
CA LYS A 21 -14.83 14.32 -2.22
C LYS A 21 -15.66 13.63 -3.30
N ALA A 22 -16.55 12.73 -2.88
CA ALA A 22 -17.55 12.14 -3.75
C ALA A 22 -18.75 13.09 -3.91
N ASP A 23 -19.32 13.15 -5.12
CA ASP A 23 -20.58 13.87 -5.35
C ASP A 23 -21.76 13.14 -4.70
N THR A 24 -21.72 11.81 -4.70
CA THR A 24 -22.75 10.95 -4.09
C THR A 24 -22.11 9.65 -3.58
N GLY A 25 -22.81 8.95 -2.70
CA GLY A 25 -22.34 7.70 -2.13
C GLY A 25 -21.68 7.87 -0.76
N THR A 26 -21.31 6.77 -0.14
CA THR A 26 -20.69 6.71 1.19
C THR A 26 -19.57 5.69 1.23
N VAL A 27 -18.60 5.91 2.10
CA VAL A 27 -17.54 4.95 2.45
C VAL A 27 -17.75 4.53 3.91
N ALA A 28 -17.69 3.24 4.18
CA ALA A 28 -17.75 2.69 5.53
C ALA A 28 -16.51 1.81 5.78
N MET A 29 -15.65 2.25 6.69
CA MET A 29 -14.48 1.49 7.12
C MET A 29 -14.78 0.77 8.43
N MET A 30 -14.61 -0.54 8.47
CA MET A 30 -14.87 -1.35 9.66
C MET A 30 -13.55 -1.83 10.29
N PRO A 31 -13.22 -1.39 11.51
CA PRO A 31 -12.07 -1.93 12.23
C PRO A 31 -12.29 -3.41 12.62
N GLN A 32 -11.23 -4.20 12.68
CA GLN A 32 -11.29 -5.64 12.99
C GLN A 32 -11.82 -5.94 14.41
N ASN A 33 -11.73 -4.99 15.32
CA ASN A 33 -12.16 -5.16 16.71
C ASN A 33 -13.68 -5.15 16.94
N GLY A 34 -14.49 -5.18 15.86
CA GLY A 34 -15.96 -5.19 15.94
C GLY A 34 -16.59 -3.86 16.33
N LYS A 35 -15.85 -2.76 16.36
CA LYS A 35 -16.40 -1.42 16.54
C LYS A 35 -17.29 -1.04 15.35
N ALA A 36 -18.12 -0.01 15.56
CA ALA A 36 -18.96 0.54 14.50
C ALA A 36 -18.13 0.99 13.30
N SER A 37 -18.74 0.93 12.11
CA SER A 37 -18.12 1.45 10.90
C SER A 37 -17.88 2.96 11.01
N ILE A 38 -16.78 3.40 10.43
CA ILE A 38 -16.35 4.80 10.41
C ILE A 38 -16.53 5.32 8.99
N ASP A 39 -17.23 6.44 8.85
CA ASP A 39 -17.26 7.21 7.61
C ASP A 39 -16.07 8.18 7.61
N PRO A 40 -15.13 8.05 6.65
CA PRO A 40 -13.95 8.91 6.58
C PRO A 40 -14.26 10.40 6.40
N THR A 41 -15.43 10.73 5.88
CA THR A 41 -15.86 12.13 5.68
C THR A 41 -16.34 12.79 6.97
N VAL A 42 -16.62 12.00 8.01
CA VAL A 42 -17.18 12.45 9.30
C VAL A 42 -16.17 12.36 10.44
N SER A 43 -15.32 11.34 10.47
CA SER A 43 -14.34 11.12 11.52
C SER A 43 -12.97 10.76 10.95
N GLU A 44 -11.91 11.21 11.62
CA GLU A 44 -10.53 10.87 11.31
C GLU A 44 -10.02 9.58 11.98
N ASP A 45 -10.85 8.91 12.79
CA ASP A 45 -10.45 7.72 13.56
C ASP A 45 -9.96 6.56 12.67
N TRP A 46 -10.41 6.52 11.41
CA TRP A 46 -9.93 5.54 10.43
C TRP A 46 -8.41 5.62 10.19
N LYS A 47 -7.78 6.77 10.40
CA LYS A 47 -6.35 6.97 10.23
C LYS A 47 -5.52 6.15 11.23
N GLN A 48 -6.11 5.77 12.37
CA GLN A 48 -5.44 5.00 13.41
C GLN A 48 -5.18 3.53 13.02
N PHE A 49 -6.00 2.99 12.12
CA PHE A 49 -5.90 1.60 11.68
C PHE A 49 -5.67 1.45 10.16
N THR A 50 -5.42 2.55 9.46
CA THR A 50 -5.21 2.55 8.01
C THR A 50 -3.81 3.06 7.66
N GLY A 51 -3.10 2.31 6.81
CA GLY A 51 -1.87 2.75 6.17
C GLY A 51 -2.05 2.84 4.67
N ALA A 52 -1.56 3.91 4.04
CA ALA A 52 -1.74 4.11 2.61
C ALA A 52 -0.47 4.62 1.92
N TYR A 53 -0.26 4.15 0.71
CA TYR A 53 0.70 4.68 -0.25
C TYR A 53 -0.01 4.93 -1.59
N ILE A 54 -0.20 6.21 -1.94
CA ILE A 54 -0.94 6.65 -3.13
C ILE A 54 -0.02 7.37 -4.11
N ASN A 55 1.11 7.00 -4.36
CA ASN A 55 2.17 7.62 -5.14
C ASN A 55 3.18 8.43 -4.33
N GLU A 56 4.24 8.84 -5.03
CA GLU A 56 5.41 9.50 -4.44
C GLU A 56 5.15 10.92 -3.89
N GLY A 57 4.05 11.55 -4.26
CA GLY A 57 3.75 12.94 -3.87
C GLY A 57 3.42 13.13 -2.37
N PHE A 58 3.29 12.03 -1.61
CA PHE A 58 3.00 12.08 -0.18
C PHE A 58 4.23 11.94 0.72
N LEU A 59 5.42 11.77 0.15
CA LEU A 59 6.66 11.73 0.91
C LEU A 59 7.12 13.14 1.26
N ILE A 60 7.63 13.32 2.48
CA ILE A 60 8.32 14.56 2.87
C ILE A 60 9.74 14.50 2.30
N ASP A 61 9.90 14.97 1.09
CA ASP A 61 11.06 14.74 0.24
C ASP A 61 12.33 15.50 0.66
N PHE A 62 12.20 16.52 1.50
CA PHE A 62 13.32 17.29 2.08
C PHE A 62 13.84 16.72 3.42
N LEU A 63 13.33 15.57 3.87
CA LEU A 63 13.87 14.81 5.00
C LEU A 63 14.77 13.68 4.50
N THR A 64 15.68 13.21 5.37
CA THR A 64 16.32 11.92 5.22
C THR A 64 15.32 10.80 5.58
N PRO A 65 15.52 9.55 5.13
CA PRO A 65 14.65 8.44 5.53
C PRO A 65 14.54 8.30 7.06
N GLU A 66 15.65 8.45 7.78
CA GLU A 66 15.67 8.34 9.24
C GLU A 66 14.83 9.45 9.91
N GLU A 67 14.94 10.68 9.45
CA GLU A 67 14.13 11.80 9.94
C GLU A 67 12.65 11.57 9.63
N TYR A 68 12.34 11.09 8.43
CA TYR A 68 10.99 10.80 8.01
C TYR A 68 10.35 9.68 8.86
N PHE A 69 11.03 8.56 9.06
CA PHE A 69 10.51 7.48 9.90
C PHE A 69 10.42 7.86 11.38
N ASN A 70 11.35 8.67 11.90
CA ASN A 70 11.23 9.22 13.26
C ASN A 70 10.04 10.18 13.39
N PHE A 71 9.77 11.00 12.35
CA PHE A 71 8.58 11.85 12.31
C PHE A 71 7.31 10.98 12.32
N LEU A 72 7.22 9.95 11.48
CA LEU A 72 6.10 9.04 11.44
C LEU A 72 5.91 8.28 12.77
N ALA A 73 6.99 7.82 13.39
CA ALA A 73 6.94 7.18 14.71
C ALA A 73 6.32 8.13 15.74
N ARG A 74 6.76 9.39 15.77
CA ARG A 74 6.26 10.40 16.69
C ARG A 74 4.76 10.66 16.55
N ILE A 75 4.25 10.81 15.32
CA ILE A 75 2.81 11.05 15.11
C ILE A 75 1.96 9.81 15.42
N ASN A 76 2.55 8.62 15.41
CA ASN A 76 1.90 7.36 15.79
C ASN A 76 2.17 6.98 17.27
N ASN A 77 2.66 7.91 18.09
CA ASN A 77 2.98 7.67 19.51
C ASN A 77 3.97 6.51 19.75
N LEU A 78 4.85 6.26 18.79
CA LEU A 78 5.92 5.27 18.88
C LEU A 78 7.23 5.96 19.36
N PRO A 79 8.11 5.24 20.06
CA PRO A 79 9.42 5.78 20.40
C PRO A 79 10.28 6.01 19.13
N PRO A 80 11.25 6.96 19.19
CA PRO A 80 12.18 7.16 18.08
C PRO A 80 13.02 5.90 17.84
N PHE A 81 13.39 5.68 16.58
CA PHE A 81 14.18 4.50 16.20
C PHE A 81 15.64 4.62 16.66
N ASN A 82 16.18 3.52 17.16
CA ASN A 82 17.62 3.37 17.34
C ASN A 82 18.25 2.85 16.04
N TRP A 83 18.74 3.76 15.19
CA TRP A 83 19.27 3.43 13.86
C TRP A 83 20.51 2.52 13.88
N LYS A 84 21.25 2.45 15.01
CA LYS A 84 22.35 1.50 15.18
C LYS A 84 21.86 0.06 15.38
N HIS A 85 20.65 -0.10 15.86
CA HIS A 85 20.00 -1.38 16.15
C HIS A 85 18.68 -1.51 15.40
N ILE A 86 18.62 -1.02 14.15
CA ILE A 86 17.39 -1.01 13.35
C ILE A 86 16.81 -2.41 13.12
N ASN A 87 17.65 -3.44 13.10
CA ASN A 87 17.25 -4.83 12.96
C ASN A 87 16.41 -5.36 14.16
N ASP A 88 16.46 -4.68 15.30
CA ASP A 88 15.69 -5.04 16.50
C ASP A 88 14.39 -4.23 16.61
N SER A 89 14.08 -3.43 15.60
CA SER A 89 12.91 -2.56 15.55
C SER A 89 11.76 -3.15 14.73
N ILE A 90 10.60 -2.47 14.77
CA ILE A 90 9.44 -2.81 13.93
C ILE A 90 9.73 -2.66 12.43
N LEU A 91 10.83 -2.00 12.03
CA LEU A 91 11.28 -1.91 10.64
C LEU A 91 12.08 -3.14 10.19
N SER A 92 12.47 -4.03 11.08
CA SER A 92 13.26 -5.23 10.79
C SER A 92 12.74 -6.06 9.60
N PRO A 93 11.42 -6.33 9.46
CA PRO A 93 10.91 -7.12 8.34
C PRO A 93 11.14 -6.46 6.96
N PHE A 94 11.35 -5.14 6.94
CA PHE A 94 11.50 -4.38 5.71
C PHE A 94 12.97 -4.15 5.30
N ILE A 95 13.93 -4.41 6.19
CA ILE A 95 15.36 -4.17 5.92
C ILE A 95 15.84 -4.93 4.66
N PRO A 96 15.50 -6.21 4.44
CA PRO A 96 15.89 -6.91 3.22
C PRO A 96 15.33 -6.28 1.93
N PHE A 97 14.19 -5.60 2.01
CA PHE A 97 13.57 -4.91 0.87
C PHE A 97 14.33 -3.66 0.46
N THR A 98 15.02 -3.01 1.41
CA THR A 98 15.80 -1.80 1.14
C THR A 98 17.12 -2.06 0.41
N ASN A 99 17.60 -3.30 0.36
CA ASN A 99 18.91 -3.69 -0.18
C ASN A 99 20.10 -2.91 0.42
N GLY A 100 19.95 -2.31 1.62
CA GLY A 100 20.95 -1.42 2.23
C GLY A 100 21.08 -0.05 1.55
N GLU A 101 20.17 0.31 0.65
CA GLU A 101 20.27 1.53 -0.17
C GLU A 101 19.48 2.71 0.41
N ILE A 102 18.69 2.51 1.47
CA ILE A 102 17.77 3.53 1.99
C ILE A 102 18.28 4.09 3.32
N PHE A 103 18.50 3.26 4.32
CA PHE A 103 18.91 3.71 5.63
C PHE A 103 20.43 3.93 5.71
N ASN A 104 20.86 4.86 6.58
CA ASN A 104 22.26 5.29 6.77
C ASN A 104 22.92 5.95 5.54
N GLN A 105 22.12 6.50 4.61
CA GLN A 105 22.64 7.09 3.37
C GLN A 105 22.94 8.59 3.47
N LYS A 106 22.51 9.29 4.52
CA LYS A 106 22.70 10.75 4.74
C LYS A 106 22.30 11.61 3.54
N LYS A 107 21.29 11.20 2.77
CA LYS A 107 20.75 11.99 1.66
C LYS A 107 19.23 12.17 1.80
N LEU A 108 18.70 13.22 1.19
CA LEU A 108 17.29 13.54 1.25
C LEU A 108 16.46 12.55 0.41
N ILE A 109 15.21 12.35 0.78
CA ILE A 109 14.30 11.43 0.06
C ILE A 109 14.20 11.81 -1.41
N ARG A 110 14.18 13.09 -1.77
CA ARG A 110 14.15 13.57 -3.17
C ARG A 110 15.34 13.11 -4.02
N ASP A 111 16.47 12.81 -3.37
CA ASP A 111 17.72 12.43 -4.06
C ASP A 111 17.83 10.92 -4.33
N PHE A 112 16.84 10.15 -3.88
CA PHE A 112 16.76 8.71 -4.15
C PHE A 112 16.13 8.43 -5.53
N SER A 113 16.43 7.27 -6.09
CA SER A 113 15.75 6.77 -7.29
C SER A 113 14.23 6.61 -7.03
N ALA A 114 13.42 6.64 -8.11
CA ALA A 114 11.98 6.41 -7.99
C ALA A 114 11.65 5.10 -7.27
N GLY A 115 12.38 4.01 -7.57
CA GLY A 115 12.21 2.73 -6.89
C GLY A 115 12.51 2.78 -5.39
N ASN A 116 13.53 3.51 -4.96
CA ASN A 116 13.83 3.64 -3.53
C ASN A 116 12.84 4.59 -2.83
N ARG A 117 12.39 5.67 -3.47
CA ARG A 117 11.29 6.48 -2.94
C ARG A 117 10.01 5.65 -2.77
N GLN A 118 9.70 4.80 -3.74
CA GLN A 118 8.57 3.88 -3.64
C GLN A 118 8.70 2.90 -2.47
N LYS A 119 9.88 2.31 -2.28
CA LYS A 119 10.15 1.44 -1.11
C LYS A 119 9.93 2.19 0.20
N ILE A 120 10.42 3.44 0.33
CA ILE A 120 10.19 4.30 1.50
C ILE A 120 8.69 4.47 1.75
N GLY A 121 7.91 4.83 0.72
CA GLY A 121 6.48 5.03 0.83
C GLY A 121 5.72 3.75 1.21
N ILE A 122 6.05 2.62 0.61
CA ILE A 122 5.43 1.33 0.95
C ILE A 122 5.75 0.94 2.41
N ILE A 123 7.00 1.07 2.85
CA ILE A 123 7.39 0.78 4.24
C ILE A 123 6.63 1.71 5.19
N SER A 124 6.50 3.00 4.86
CA SER A 124 5.77 3.96 5.69
C SER A 124 4.28 3.63 5.85
N ALA A 125 3.67 2.99 4.86
CA ALA A 125 2.28 2.53 4.93
C ALA A 125 2.10 1.25 5.77
N LEU A 126 3.15 0.46 5.97
CA LEU A 126 3.08 -0.87 6.60
C LEU A 126 3.66 -0.93 8.02
N PHE A 127 4.62 -0.05 8.37
CA PHE A 127 5.44 -0.24 9.57
C PHE A 127 4.68 -0.13 10.89
N THR A 128 3.58 0.63 10.93
CA THR A 128 2.71 0.77 12.11
C THR A 128 1.76 -0.42 12.30
N ARG A 129 1.79 -1.39 11.39
CA ARG A 129 0.95 -2.59 11.36
C ARG A 129 -0.55 -2.28 11.32
N PRO A 130 -1.01 -1.45 10.36
CA PRO A 130 -2.42 -1.12 10.22
C PRO A 130 -3.29 -2.34 9.85
N GLU A 131 -4.58 -2.28 10.21
CA GLU A 131 -5.59 -3.29 9.87
C GLU A 131 -6.07 -3.18 8.42
N LEU A 132 -6.01 -1.98 7.85
CA LEU A 132 -6.30 -1.69 6.45
C LEU A 132 -5.07 -1.07 5.77
N VAL A 133 -4.64 -1.65 4.68
CA VAL A 133 -3.53 -1.15 3.86
C VAL A 133 -4.02 -0.85 2.45
N ILE A 134 -3.69 0.33 1.92
CA ILE A 134 -4.00 0.73 0.54
C ILE A 134 -2.71 1.06 -0.18
N LEU A 135 -2.41 0.33 -1.26
CA LEU A 135 -1.20 0.50 -2.05
C LEU A 135 -1.58 0.74 -3.53
N ASP A 136 -1.31 1.95 -4.02
CA ASP A 136 -1.57 2.30 -5.42
C ASP A 136 -0.34 2.01 -6.28
N GLU A 137 -0.47 1.08 -7.23
CA GLU A 137 0.56 0.64 -8.17
C GLU A 137 1.93 0.34 -7.49
N PRO A 138 1.98 -0.47 -6.42
CA PRO A 138 3.17 -0.61 -5.57
C PRO A 138 4.34 -1.35 -6.25
N PHE A 139 4.12 -1.99 -7.39
CA PHE A 139 5.17 -2.71 -8.13
C PHE A 139 5.88 -1.86 -9.18
N ASN A 140 5.39 -0.65 -9.47
CA ASN A 140 6.03 0.27 -10.40
C ASN A 140 7.43 0.65 -9.90
N PHE A 141 8.33 0.98 -10.82
CA PHE A 141 9.71 1.40 -10.53
C PHE A 141 10.58 0.39 -9.74
N LEU A 142 10.04 -0.77 -9.36
CA LEU A 142 10.79 -1.84 -8.74
C LEU A 142 11.37 -2.78 -9.79
N ASP A 143 12.60 -3.18 -9.58
CA ASP A 143 13.22 -4.28 -10.34
C ASP A 143 12.53 -5.63 -10.00
N PRO A 144 12.73 -6.69 -10.80
CA PRO A 144 12.10 -7.99 -10.55
C PRO A 144 12.37 -8.55 -9.15
N THR A 145 13.58 -8.32 -8.62
CA THR A 145 13.94 -8.75 -7.26
C THR A 145 13.14 -7.99 -6.21
N GLY A 146 13.01 -6.66 -6.35
CA GLY A 146 12.20 -5.81 -5.48
C GLY A 146 10.73 -6.18 -5.54
N GLN A 147 10.19 -6.46 -6.73
CA GLN A 147 8.80 -6.93 -6.90
C GLN A 147 8.54 -8.24 -6.15
N ASN A 148 9.44 -9.22 -6.26
CA ASN A 148 9.31 -10.49 -5.55
C ASN A 148 9.41 -10.32 -4.03
N LYS A 149 10.33 -9.49 -3.55
CA LYS A 149 10.42 -9.17 -2.12
C LYS A 149 9.14 -8.50 -1.61
N LEU A 150 8.58 -7.57 -2.39
CA LEU A 150 7.33 -6.91 -2.02
C LEU A 150 6.15 -7.89 -1.96
N LYS A 151 6.00 -8.79 -2.95
CA LYS A 151 4.98 -9.86 -2.90
C LYS A 151 5.09 -10.68 -1.63
N HIS A 152 6.32 -11.06 -1.26
CA HIS A 152 6.56 -11.82 -0.03
C HIS A 152 6.18 -11.04 1.23
N ILE A 153 6.56 -9.77 1.33
CA ILE A 153 6.20 -8.90 2.45
C ILE A 153 4.67 -8.78 2.56
N ILE A 154 3.98 -8.49 1.47
CA ILE A 154 2.51 -8.34 1.45
C ILE A 154 1.83 -9.63 1.92
N SER A 155 2.25 -10.78 1.38
CA SER A 155 1.68 -12.09 1.74
C SER A 155 1.93 -12.43 3.20
N GLN A 156 3.15 -12.26 3.70
CA GLN A 156 3.47 -12.49 5.12
C GLN A 156 2.71 -11.53 6.04
N TYR A 157 2.60 -10.26 5.62
CA TYR A 157 1.87 -9.26 6.40
C TYR A 157 0.39 -9.64 6.52
N ALA A 158 -0.28 -9.95 5.41
CA ALA A 158 -1.68 -10.37 5.43
C ALA A 158 -1.91 -11.61 6.31
N GLN A 159 -1.04 -12.62 6.19
CA GLN A 159 -1.14 -13.86 6.98
C GLN A 159 -0.91 -13.65 8.48
N SER A 160 0.06 -12.79 8.84
CA SER A 160 0.45 -12.60 10.24
C SER A 160 -0.44 -11.62 11.01
N SER A 161 -1.05 -10.64 10.32
CA SER A 161 -1.87 -9.59 10.94
C SER A 161 -3.37 -9.77 10.71
N GLY A 162 -3.78 -10.57 9.71
CA GLY A 162 -5.16 -10.62 9.25
C GLY A 162 -5.63 -9.33 8.55
N ALA A 163 -4.72 -8.41 8.25
CA ALA A 163 -5.06 -7.13 7.65
C ALA A 163 -5.71 -7.28 6.27
N THR A 164 -6.61 -6.38 5.95
CA THR A 164 -7.13 -6.20 4.59
C THR A 164 -6.17 -5.34 3.80
N ILE A 165 -5.72 -5.83 2.63
CA ILE A 165 -4.79 -5.10 1.77
C ILE A 165 -5.46 -4.86 0.41
N LEU A 166 -5.68 -3.58 0.08
CA LEU A 166 -6.16 -3.14 -1.23
C LEU A 166 -4.97 -2.72 -2.08
N ILE A 167 -4.81 -3.36 -3.23
CA ILE A 167 -3.71 -3.07 -4.16
C ILE A 167 -4.30 -2.75 -5.53
N SER A 168 -3.86 -1.66 -6.14
CA SER A 168 -4.08 -1.42 -7.57
C SER A 168 -2.91 -1.94 -8.39
N SER A 169 -3.18 -2.45 -9.56
CA SER A 169 -2.16 -2.79 -10.55
C SER A 169 -2.76 -2.81 -11.96
N HIS A 170 -1.96 -2.39 -12.95
CA HIS A 170 -2.24 -2.64 -14.35
C HIS A 170 -1.59 -3.95 -14.84
N ASN A 171 -0.78 -4.61 -14.01
CA ASN A 171 -0.14 -5.89 -14.31
C ASN A 171 -0.91 -7.02 -13.61
N LEU A 172 -1.56 -7.86 -14.43
CA LEU A 172 -2.39 -8.97 -13.96
C LEU A 172 -1.59 -10.00 -13.16
N GLN A 173 -0.37 -10.33 -13.60
CA GLN A 173 0.44 -11.35 -12.96
C GLN A 173 0.75 -11.00 -11.50
N HIS A 174 1.10 -9.72 -11.22
CA HIS A 174 1.34 -9.31 -9.84
C HIS A 174 0.10 -9.48 -8.97
N THR A 175 -1.07 -9.14 -9.52
CA THR A 175 -2.33 -9.18 -8.78
C THR A 175 -2.77 -10.62 -8.52
N THR A 176 -2.72 -11.49 -9.54
CA THR A 176 -3.18 -12.88 -9.41
C THR A 176 -2.29 -13.72 -8.49
N ASP A 177 -0.99 -13.37 -8.39
CA ASP A 177 -0.05 -14.10 -7.54
C ASP A 177 -0.32 -13.92 -6.03
N ILE A 178 -0.86 -12.77 -5.61
CA ILE A 178 -0.94 -12.41 -4.18
C ILE A 178 -2.34 -12.10 -3.66
N SER A 179 -3.32 -11.90 -4.55
CA SER A 179 -4.67 -11.49 -4.15
C SER A 179 -5.57 -12.70 -3.94
N THR A 180 -6.46 -12.62 -2.95
CA THR A 180 -7.53 -13.59 -2.70
C THR A 180 -8.82 -13.22 -3.42
N ARG A 181 -8.95 -11.96 -3.86
CA ARG A 181 -10.11 -11.42 -4.58
C ARG A 181 -9.63 -10.32 -5.53
N ILE A 182 -10.20 -10.26 -6.72
CA ILE A 182 -9.82 -9.31 -7.75
C ILE A 182 -11.05 -8.58 -8.25
N ALA A 183 -11.06 -7.26 -8.11
CA ALA A 183 -12.05 -6.39 -8.72
C ALA A 183 -11.47 -5.78 -10.00
N LEU A 184 -12.17 -5.93 -11.11
CA LEU A 184 -11.85 -5.33 -12.40
C LEU A 184 -12.59 -4.01 -12.54
N LEU A 185 -11.82 -2.93 -12.70
CA LEU A 185 -12.35 -1.57 -12.83
C LEU A 185 -12.19 -1.08 -14.27
N GLU A 186 -13.27 -0.56 -14.85
CA GLU A 186 -13.29 0.06 -16.15
C GLU A 186 -14.18 1.30 -16.13
N HIS A 187 -13.66 2.42 -16.65
CA HIS A 187 -14.40 3.71 -16.72
C HIS A 187 -15.11 4.11 -15.41
N GLY A 188 -14.47 3.86 -14.26
CA GLY A 188 -15.00 4.17 -12.94
C GLY A 188 -16.01 3.16 -12.38
N HIS A 189 -16.29 2.06 -13.09
CA HIS A 189 -17.20 1.01 -12.66
C HIS A 189 -16.47 -0.29 -12.37
N ILE A 190 -16.85 -0.99 -11.31
CA ILE A 190 -16.42 -2.37 -11.09
C ILE A 190 -17.30 -3.24 -11.99
N ILE A 191 -16.70 -3.83 -13.02
CA ILE A 191 -17.39 -4.66 -14.00
C ILE A 191 -17.31 -6.14 -13.67
N GLU A 192 -16.27 -6.55 -12.93
CA GLU A 192 -16.10 -7.91 -12.43
C GLU A 192 -15.54 -7.89 -11.00
N ASP A 193 -15.96 -8.88 -10.21
CA ASP A 193 -15.50 -9.09 -8.85
C ASP A 193 -15.33 -10.58 -8.59
N LEU A 194 -14.10 -11.05 -8.71
CA LEU A 194 -13.75 -12.46 -8.82
C LEU A 194 -13.01 -12.96 -7.58
N PRO A 195 -13.43 -14.07 -6.95
CA PRO A 195 -12.57 -14.77 -6.01
C PRO A 195 -11.34 -15.32 -6.76
N ASN A 196 -10.17 -15.24 -6.16
CA ASN A 196 -8.92 -15.71 -6.75
C ASN A 196 -8.28 -16.80 -5.86
N ILE A 197 -8.84 -18.00 -5.92
CA ILE A 197 -8.31 -19.15 -5.20
C ILE A 197 -7.29 -19.87 -6.10
N ASN A 198 -6.02 -19.85 -5.68
CA ASN A 198 -4.92 -20.47 -6.44
C ASN A 198 -4.82 -19.97 -7.90
N GLY A 199 -5.08 -18.69 -8.13
CA GLY A 199 -4.99 -18.09 -9.47
C GLY A 199 -6.22 -18.37 -10.36
N SER A 200 -7.36 -18.77 -9.80
CA SER A 200 -8.59 -19.08 -10.56
C SER A 200 -9.12 -17.92 -11.41
N ALA A 201 -8.83 -16.68 -11.04
CA ALA A 201 -9.23 -15.50 -11.80
C ALA A 201 -8.38 -15.24 -13.07
N ASN A 202 -7.24 -15.93 -13.24
CA ASN A 202 -6.31 -15.67 -14.33
C ASN A 202 -6.96 -15.81 -15.72
N GLN A 203 -7.79 -16.81 -15.94
CA GLN A 203 -8.39 -17.08 -17.25
C GLN A 203 -9.41 -15.99 -17.60
N ALA A 204 -10.34 -15.67 -16.70
CA ALA A 204 -11.35 -14.65 -16.91
C ALA A 204 -10.72 -13.25 -17.18
N LEU A 205 -9.64 -12.93 -16.44
CA LEU A 205 -8.93 -11.68 -16.63
C LEU A 205 -8.18 -11.63 -17.97
N LYS A 206 -7.56 -12.73 -18.41
CA LYS A 206 -6.90 -12.80 -19.73
C LYS A 206 -7.91 -12.60 -20.86
N GLU A 207 -9.06 -13.27 -20.81
CA GLU A 207 -10.12 -13.12 -21.82
C GLU A 207 -10.59 -11.66 -21.95
N TYR A 208 -10.56 -10.89 -20.84
CA TYR A 208 -10.91 -9.47 -20.88
C TYR A 208 -9.80 -8.58 -21.49
N PHE A 209 -8.52 -8.87 -21.21
CA PHE A 209 -7.40 -8.02 -21.66
C PHE A 209 -6.82 -8.42 -23.02
N ASP A 210 -7.08 -9.64 -23.51
CA ASP A 210 -6.58 -10.15 -24.81
C ASP A 210 -7.52 -9.82 -25.99
N VAL A 211 -8.54 -8.94 -25.79
CA VAL A 211 -9.48 -8.49 -26.84
C VAL A 211 -9.02 -7.20 -27.50
#